data_dd6b1bd05a845eb9a0903f4a5d875ce5
#
_entry.id   dd6b1bd05a845eb9a0903f4a5d875ce5
#
_cell.length_a   1.000
_cell.length_b   1.000
_cell.length_c   1.000
_cell.angle_alpha   90.00
_cell.angle_beta   90.00
_cell.angle_gamma   90.00
#
_symmetry.space_group_name_H-M   'P 1'
#
loop_
_entity.id
_entity.type
_entity.pdbx_description
1 polymer ?
#
loop_
_entity_poly.entity_id
_entity_poly.type
_entity_poly.pdbx_seq_one_letter_code
_entity_poly.pdbx_strand_id
1 'polypeptide(L)'
;RELCPNFYGATYEKMAGTGHAQWPVPTLECPGTPTLYKNGQFNTADKKAILMAHDFVEPTELPDDAYPLVLCTVREVGHYSCRSMTGNCKVLSMLADEPGYVHINPADAEARNIRDEDLVWVSSRRGKVITRACLDERINKGAVYMTYQWWIGKCNDLTMHVTDPLSGTPEDKYSACEVHSIDDQVWAERHMQALYSALKDRLAAEAAPQNVAPAAEASAE
;
A
#
# COMPACT_ATOMS: atom_id res chain seq x y z
N ARG A 1 20.47 20.38 -10.53
CA ARG A 1 21.66 20.27 -9.69
C ARG A 1 21.81 21.41 -8.70
N GLU A 2 21.66 22.66 -9.15
CA GLU A 2 21.75 23.85 -8.29
C GLU A 2 20.73 23.84 -7.15
N LEU A 3 19.50 23.41 -7.44
CA LEU A 3 18.40 23.31 -6.46
C LEU A 3 18.59 22.23 -5.39
N CYS A 4 19.38 21.20 -5.69
CA CYS A 4 19.66 20.13 -4.75
C CYS A 4 21.12 19.65 -4.91
N PRO A 5 22.06 20.23 -4.15
CA PRO A 5 23.48 19.89 -4.22
C PRO A 5 23.78 18.40 -4.02
N ASN A 6 22.94 17.70 -3.25
CA ASN A 6 23.12 16.26 -3.01
C ASN A 6 22.90 15.38 -4.26
N PHE A 7 22.37 15.93 -5.36
CA PHE A 7 22.26 15.25 -6.66
C PHE A 7 23.30 15.73 -7.68
N TYR A 8 24.20 16.63 -7.31
CA TYR A 8 25.10 17.25 -8.26
C TYR A 8 25.92 16.27 -9.10
N GLY A 9 26.45 15.23 -8.49
CA GLY A 9 27.23 14.19 -9.14
C GLY A 9 26.44 13.07 -9.81
N ALA A 10 25.11 13.04 -9.66
CA ALA A 10 24.26 12.02 -10.30
C ALA A 10 23.95 12.46 -11.75
N THR A 11 24.92 12.37 -12.63
CA THR A 11 24.77 12.70 -14.06
C THR A 11 24.26 11.52 -14.86
N TYR A 12 23.64 11.78 -16.01
CA TYR A 12 23.19 10.71 -16.91
C TYR A 12 24.37 9.88 -17.42
N GLU A 13 25.52 10.51 -17.72
CA GLU A 13 26.73 9.84 -18.18
C GLU A 13 27.24 8.85 -17.10
N LYS A 14 27.25 9.28 -15.83
CA LYS A 14 27.63 8.42 -14.72
C LYS A 14 26.67 7.24 -14.56
N MET A 15 25.38 7.52 -14.59
CA MET A 15 24.35 6.47 -14.44
C MET A 15 24.29 5.54 -15.66
N ALA A 16 24.63 6.01 -16.87
CA ALA A 16 24.68 5.19 -18.07
C ALA A 16 25.67 4.03 -17.94
N GLY A 17 26.81 4.22 -17.24
CA GLY A 17 27.81 3.19 -17.02
C GLY A 17 27.44 2.18 -15.92
N THR A 18 26.83 2.65 -14.82
CA THR A 18 26.54 1.85 -13.62
C THR A 18 25.07 1.45 -13.49
N GLY A 19 24.20 2.02 -14.30
CA GLY A 19 22.74 1.86 -14.21
C GLY A 19 22.07 2.65 -13.07
N HIS A 20 22.85 3.17 -12.13
CA HIS A 20 22.32 3.91 -10.97
C HIS A 20 23.40 4.75 -10.27
N ALA A 21 22.96 5.64 -9.37
CA ALA A 21 23.81 6.28 -8.38
C ALA A 21 23.06 6.38 -7.05
N GLN A 22 23.64 5.87 -5.96
CA GLN A 22 23.02 5.94 -4.64
C GLN A 22 23.20 7.32 -4.01
N TRP A 23 22.09 7.96 -3.74
CA TRP A 23 22.02 9.27 -3.08
C TRP A 23 22.53 9.23 -1.62
N PRO A 24 23.17 10.29 -1.13
CA PRO A 24 23.61 11.51 -1.81
C PRO A 24 24.85 11.32 -2.70
N VAL A 25 24.93 12.13 -3.76
CA VAL A 25 26.07 12.19 -4.71
C VAL A 25 26.48 13.66 -4.90
N PRO A 26 27.13 14.26 -3.89
CA PRO A 26 27.34 15.72 -3.86
C PRO A 26 28.41 16.24 -4.83
N THR A 27 29.29 15.37 -5.33
CA THR A 27 30.33 15.73 -6.30
C THR A 27 30.40 14.79 -7.49
N LEU A 28 31.03 15.21 -8.59
CA LEU A 28 31.20 14.36 -9.78
C LEU A 28 32.04 13.10 -9.48
N GLU A 29 33.00 13.20 -8.57
CA GLU A 29 33.90 12.11 -8.19
C GLU A 29 33.25 11.16 -7.19
N CYS A 30 32.19 11.57 -6.49
CA CYS A 30 31.50 10.75 -5.51
C CYS A 30 30.92 9.50 -6.16
N PRO A 31 31.29 8.27 -5.76
CA PRO A 31 30.79 7.04 -6.38
C PRO A 31 29.31 6.75 -6.02
N GLY A 32 28.76 7.51 -5.11
CA GLY A 32 27.48 7.28 -4.46
C GLY A 32 27.65 6.99 -2.96
N THR A 33 26.55 7.02 -2.22
CA THR A 33 26.56 6.83 -0.77
C THR A 33 25.70 5.62 -0.37
N PRO A 34 26.25 4.40 -0.41
CA PRO A 34 25.49 3.18 -0.10
C PRO A 34 24.94 3.14 1.33
N THR A 35 25.63 3.80 2.26
CA THR A 35 25.26 3.84 3.67
C THR A 35 25.37 5.27 4.18
N LEU A 36 24.23 5.84 4.63
CA LEU A 36 24.20 7.14 5.28
C LEU A 36 24.91 7.09 6.64
N TYR A 37 25.52 8.21 7.00
CA TYR A 37 26.17 8.41 8.32
C TYR A 37 27.22 7.33 8.67
N LYS A 38 27.85 6.71 7.67
CA LYS A 38 28.87 5.66 7.85
C LYS A 38 30.03 6.08 8.75
N ASN A 39 30.35 7.36 8.76
CA ASN A 39 31.41 7.95 9.60
C ASN A 39 30.90 8.43 10.98
N GLY A 40 29.65 8.16 11.34
CA GLY A 40 29.03 8.62 12.59
C GLY A 40 28.74 10.12 12.64
N GLN A 41 28.85 10.84 11.49
CA GLN A 41 28.57 12.27 11.42
C GLN A 41 27.14 12.51 10.96
N PHE A 42 26.34 13.08 11.83
CA PHE A 42 24.92 13.40 11.57
C PHE A 42 24.76 14.85 11.09
N ASN A 43 23.61 15.14 10.48
CA ASN A 43 23.30 16.45 9.92
C ASN A 43 22.73 17.41 11.00
N THR A 44 23.44 17.49 12.12
CA THR A 44 23.14 18.32 13.30
C THR A 44 24.31 19.29 13.54
N ALA A 45 24.12 20.30 14.37
CA ALA A 45 25.14 21.30 14.64
C ALA A 45 26.41 20.70 15.28
N ASP A 46 26.23 19.73 16.18
CA ASP A 46 27.32 19.03 16.89
C ASP A 46 27.71 17.70 16.22
N LYS A 47 27.14 17.39 15.04
CA LYS A 47 27.39 16.18 14.27
C LYS A 47 26.99 14.86 14.99
N LYS A 48 26.20 14.94 16.04
CA LYS A 48 25.72 13.77 16.79
C LYS A 48 24.26 13.48 16.47
N ALA A 49 23.85 12.22 16.64
CA ALA A 49 22.45 11.85 16.61
C ALA A 49 21.70 12.46 17.79
N ILE A 50 20.50 12.97 17.53
CA ILE A 50 19.60 13.43 18.58
C ILE A 50 18.79 12.23 19.07
N LEU A 51 18.99 11.84 20.33
CA LEU A 51 18.20 10.79 20.98
C LEU A 51 17.11 11.46 21.80
N MET A 52 15.86 11.15 21.47
CA MET A 52 14.69 11.66 22.19
C MET A 52 14.03 10.51 22.93
N ALA A 53 13.82 10.67 24.24
CA ALA A 53 13.07 9.72 25.02
C ALA A 53 11.56 10.04 24.89
N HIS A 54 10.79 9.01 24.56
CA HIS A 54 9.33 9.08 24.52
C HIS A 54 8.75 7.88 25.25
N ASP A 55 7.66 8.12 25.97
CA ASP A 55 6.86 7.03 26.49
C ASP A 55 6.13 6.32 25.36
N PHE A 56 5.86 5.02 25.55
CA PHE A 56 5.01 4.27 24.63
C PHE A 56 3.58 4.79 24.72
N VAL A 57 2.99 5.05 23.55
CA VAL A 57 1.58 5.39 23.40
C VAL A 57 0.89 4.27 22.66
N GLU A 58 -0.14 3.70 23.25
CA GLU A 58 -0.91 2.63 22.61
C GLU A 58 -1.62 3.13 21.35
N PRO A 59 -1.83 2.24 20.36
CA PRO A 59 -2.70 2.55 19.22
C PRO A 59 -4.10 2.97 19.68
N THR A 60 -4.73 3.85 18.92
CA THR A 60 -6.06 4.38 19.26
C THR A 60 -7.14 3.31 19.29
N GLU A 61 -6.99 2.25 18.51
CA GLU A 61 -7.90 1.11 18.46
C GLU A 61 -7.14 -0.17 18.80
N LEU A 62 -7.61 -0.90 19.79
CA LEU A 62 -7.08 -2.23 20.14
C LEU A 62 -8.08 -3.31 19.71
N PRO A 63 -7.61 -4.55 19.46
CA PRO A 63 -8.47 -5.71 19.30
C PRO A 63 -9.40 -5.91 20.49
N ASP A 64 -10.60 -6.42 20.22
CA ASP A 64 -11.59 -6.82 21.22
C ASP A 64 -12.33 -8.10 20.78
N ASP A 65 -13.34 -8.52 21.52
CA ASP A 65 -14.09 -9.76 21.25
C ASP A 65 -14.80 -9.72 19.88
N ALA A 66 -15.18 -8.53 19.37
CA ALA A 66 -15.85 -8.38 18.09
C ALA A 66 -14.87 -8.30 16.91
N TYR A 67 -13.68 -7.79 17.16
CA TYR A 67 -12.61 -7.60 16.18
C TYR A 67 -11.28 -8.02 16.78
N PRO A 68 -11.03 -9.34 16.92
CA PRO A 68 -9.92 -9.86 17.71
C PRO A 68 -8.57 -9.84 16.99
N LEU A 69 -8.53 -9.49 15.71
CA LEU A 69 -7.32 -9.49 14.91
C LEU A 69 -6.81 -8.07 14.67
N VAL A 70 -5.50 -7.93 14.59
CA VAL A 70 -4.83 -6.70 14.13
C VAL A 70 -4.70 -6.73 12.63
N LEU A 71 -5.32 -5.77 11.94
CA LEU A 71 -5.12 -5.52 10.52
C LEU A 71 -3.93 -4.57 10.32
N CYS A 72 -2.94 -5.02 9.57
CA CYS A 72 -1.85 -4.18 9.09
C CYS A 72 -1.92 -4.01 7.57
N THR A 73 -1.93 -2.77 7.08
CA THR A 73 -1.89 -2.51 5.64
C THR A 73 -0.46 -2.62 5.12
N VAL A 74 -0.27 -3.36 4.04
CA VAL A 74 1.04 -3.63 3.44
C VAL A 74 1.03 -3.39 1.93
N ARG A 75 2.20 -3.52 1.30
CA ARG A 75 2.36 -3.48 -0.16
C ARG A 75 2.69 -4.86 -0.69
N GLU A 76 2.25 -5.13 -1.91
CA GLU A 76 2.64 -6.30 -2.67
C GLU A 76 3.83 -5.96 -3.57
N VAL A 77 4.75 -6.92 -3.74
CA VAL A 77 6.01 -6.69 -4.46
C VAL A 77 5.79 -6.44 -5.96
N GLY A 78 4.75 -7.06 -6.55
CA GLY A 78 4.46 -6.93 -7.98
C GLY A 78 4.03 -5.53 -8.43
N HIS A 79 3.61 -4.65 -7.50
CA HIS A 79 3.09 -3.35 -7.84
C HIS A 79 3.68 -2.22 -6.99
N TYR A 80 3.81 -1.05 -7.61
CA TYR A 80 4.26 0.16 -6.93
C TYR A 80 3.07 0.92 -6.33
N SER A 81 3.13 1.16 -5.02
CA SER A 81 2.15 1.93 -4.26
C SER A 81 0.70 1.53 -4.59
N CYS A 82 -0.14 2.45 -5.07
CA CYS A 82 -1.54 2.23 -5.44
C CYS A 82 -1.75 1.77 -6.90
N ARG A 83 -0.75 1.21 -7.55
CA ARG A 83 -0.76 0.72 -8.93
C ARG A 83 -0.99 1.79 -10.02
N SER A 84 -0.95 3.07 -9.70
CA SER A 84 -1.20 4.14 -10.67
C SER A 84 -0.31 4.06 -11.93
N MET A 85 0.90 3.56 -11.78
CA MET A 85 1.83 3.32 -12.90
C MET A 85 1.87 1.84 -13.30
N THR A 86 2.13 0.95 -12.35
CA THR A 86 2.34 -0.48 -12.60
C THR A 86 1.07 -1.22 -13.00
N GLY A 87 -0.11 -0.74 -12.62
CA GLY A 87 -1.40 -1.27 -13.05
C GLY A 87 -1.65 -1.15 -14.55
N ASN A 88 -0.91 -0.27 -15.25
CA ASN A 88 -0.93 -0.17 -16.71
C ASN A 88 0.07 -1.12 -17.39
N CYS A 89 0.90 -1.82 -16.64
CA CYS A 89 1.84 -2.79 -17.15
C CYS A 89 1.16 -4.17 -17.22
N LYS A 90 0.87 -4.65 -18.42
CA LYS A 90 0.20 -5.95 -18.63
C LYS A 90 0.91 -7.12 -17.96
N VAL A 91 2.25 -7.13 -17.98
CA VAL A 91 3.05 -8.22 -17.37
C VAL A 91 2.88 -8.23 -15.87
N LEU A 92 2.92 -7.07 -15.21
CA LEU A 92 2.73 -6.99 -13.75
C LEU A 92 1.29 -7.33 -13.34
N SER A 93 0.29 -6.91 -14.13
CA SER A 93 -1.10 -7.29 -13.90
C SER A 93 -1.37 -8.78 -14.13
N MET A 94 -0.55 -9.47 -14.94
CA MET A 94 -0.61 -10.94 -15.06
C MET A 94 -0.03 -11.67 -13.85
N LEU A 95 0.89 -11.03 -13.12
CA LEU A 95 1.49 -11.59 -11.89
C LEU A 95 0.61 -11.37 -10.67
N ALA A 96 -0.09 -10.24 -10.61
CA ALA A 96 -0.96 -9.86 -9.51
C ALA A 96 -2.11 -8.98 -10.03
N ASP A 97 -3.35 -9.45 -9.88
CA ASP A 97 -4.58 -8.74 -10.25
C ASP A 97 -5.64 -8.90 -9.15
N GLU A 98 -6.82 -8.32 -9.36
CA GLU A 98 -7.95 -8.33 -8.42
C GLU A 98 -8.50 -9.75 -8.13
N PRO A 99 -8.94 -10.01 -6.93
CA PRO A 99 -8.78 -9.21 -5.73
C PRO A 99 -7.39 -9.35 -5.12
N GLY A 100 -7.01 -8.41 -4.22
CA GLY A 100 -5.85 -8.61 -3.37
C GLY A 100 -6.04 -9.74 -2.37
N TYR A 101 -5.02 -9.97 -1.54
CA TYR A 101 -5.04 -11.02 -0.52
C TYR A 101 -5.13 -10.43 0.90
N VAL A 102 -5.77 -11.22 1.80
CA VAL A 102 -5.52 -11.14 3.24
C VAL A 102 -4.61 -12.29 3.64
N HIS A 103 -3.41 -11.98 4.10
CA HIS A 103 -2.47 -12.95 4.64
C HIS A 103 -2.83 -13.21 6.11
N ILE A 104 -3.03 -14.46 6.47
CA ILE A 104 -3.46 -14.90 7.78
C ILE A 104 -2.65 -16.11 8.26
N ASN A 105 -2.36 -16.17 9.57
CA ASN A 105 -1.71 -17.33 10.14
C ASN A 105 -2.60 -18.58 10.01
N PRO A 106 -2.05 -19.76 9.63
CA PRO A 106 -2.84 -20.98 9.47
C PRO A 106 -3.69 -21.35 10.68
N ALA A 107 -3.21 -21.13 11.91
CA ALA A 107 -3.99 -21.43 13.11
C ALA A 107 -5.19 -20.48 13.29
N ASP A 108 -5.07 -19.20 12.91
CA ASP A 108 -6.17 -18.26 12.95
C ASP A 108 -7.19 -18.53 11.84
N ALA A 109 -6.73 -19.02 10.69
CA ALA A 109 -7.57 -19.47 9.58
C ALA A 109 -8.36 -20.74 9.94
N GLU A 110 -7.69 -21.74 10.53
CA GLU A 110 -8.33 -22.99 10.99
C GLU A 110 -9.44 -22.70 11.99
N ALA A 111 -9.21 -21.84 12.97
CA ALA A 111 -10.21 -21.44 13.97
C ALA A 111 -11.46 -20.77 13.35
N ARG A 112 -11.37 -20.34 12.09
CA ARG A 112 -12.43 -19.66 11.32
C ARG A 112 -12.96 -20.49 10.16
N ASN A 113 -12.52 -21.76 10.02
CA ASN A 113 -12.84 -22.64 8.91
C ASN A 113 -12.48 -22.04 7.53
N ILE A 114 -11.34 -21.32 7.45
CA ILE A 114 -10.82 -20.70 6.24
C ILE A 114 -9.70 -21.57 5.67
N ARG A 115 -9.77 -21.85 4.38
CA ARG A 115 -8.73 -22.56 3.63
C ARG A 115 -7.91 -21.56 2.81
N ASP A 116 -6.74 -22.00 2.38
CA ASP A 116 -5.94 -21.23 1.43
C ASP A 116 -6.73 -21.00 0.14
N GLU A 117 -6.61 -19.79 -0.41
CA GLU A 117 -7.33 -19.32 -1.60
C GLU A 117 -8.85 -19.13 -1.46
N ASP A 118 -9.47 -19.43 -0.32
CA ASP A 118 -10.88 -19.13 -0.09
C ASP A 118 -11.15 -17.62 -0.19
N LEU A 119 -12.28 -17.25 -0.78
CA LEU A 119 -12.80 -15.90 -0.64
C LEU A 119 -13.39 -15.73 0.75
N VAL A 120 -13.04 -14.63 1.39
CA VAL A 120 -13.40 -14.31 2.77
C VAL A 120 -13.91 -12.88 2.89
N TRP A 121 -14.66 -12.62 3.94
CA TRP A 121 -14.96 -11.27 4.36
C TRP A 121 -13.95 -10.81 5.40
N VAL A 122 -13.40 -9.62 5.20
CA VAL A 122 -12.68 -8.90 6.25
C VAL A 122 -13.52 -7.72 6.68
N SER A 123 -13.76 -7.58 7.96
CA SER A 123 -14.60 -6.52 8.53
C SER A 123 -13.90 -5.75 9.64
N SER A 124 -14.23 -4.49 9.77
CA SER A 124 -13.85 -3.61 10.88
C SER A 124 -15.06 -2.79 11.30
N ARG A 125 -14.90 -1.91 12.28
CA ARG A 125 -15.96 -0.96 12.67
C ARG A 125 -16.39 0.01 11.57
N ARG A 126 -15.58 0.15 10.48
CA ARG A 126 -15.81 1.10 9.38
C ARG A 126 -16.43 0.46 8.14
N GLY A 127 -16.22 -0.83 7.96
CA GLY A 127 -16.73 -1.48 6.76
C GLY A 127 -16.43 -2.96 6.69
N LYS A 128 -16.74 -3.52 5.51
CA LYS A 128 -16.55 -4.93 5.20
C LYS A 128 -16.16 -5.07 3.72
N VAL A 129 -15.12 -5.81 3.45
CA VAL A 129 -14.63 -6.05 2.09
C VAL A 129 -14.46 -7.54 1.84
N ILE A 130 -14.63 -7.96 0.58
CA ILE A 130 -14.33 -9.32 0.13
C ILE A 130 -12.92 -9.36 -0.44
N THR A 131 -12.16 -10.39 -0.07
CA THR A 131 -10.81 -10.62 -0.58
C THR A 131 -10.47 -12.11 -0.54
N ARG A 132 -9.30 -12.51 -1.03
CA ARG A 132 -8.86 -13.90 -1.03
C ARG A 132 -7.92 -14.15 0.15
N ALA A 133 -8.09 -15.27 0.84
CA ALA A 133 -7.21 -15.67 1.93
C ALA A 133 -5.90 -16.25 1.37
N CYS A 134 -4.78 -15.89 1.98
CA CYS A 134 -3.49 -16.52 1.77
C CYS A 134 -2.95 -16.97 3.13
N LEU A 135 -2.81 -18.27 3.32
CA LEU A 135 -2.28 -18.83 4.56
C LEU A 135 -0.75 -18.71 4.56
N ASP A 136 -0.22 -18.02 5.56
CA ASP A 136 1.22 -17.75 5.66
C ASP A 136 1.71 -17.92 7.11
N GLU A 137 2.56 -18.91 7.33
CA GLU A 137 3.17 -19.19 8.66
C GLU A 137 4.06 -18.06 9.18
N ARG A 138 4.52 -17.17 8.29
CA ARG A 138 5.31 -15.99 8.67
C ARG A 138 4.50 -14.91 9.36
N ILE A 139 3.17 -14.97 9.25
CA ILE A 139 2.26 -14.04 9.91
C ILE A 139 2.07 -14.46 11.37
N ASN A 140 2.22 -13.54 12.30
CA ASN A 140 1.96 -13.79 13.70
C ASN A 140 0.49 -14.09 13.95
N LYS A 141 0.21 -15.00 14.88
CA LYS A 141 -1.16 -15.23 15.37
C LYS A 141 -1.75 -13.94 15.92
N GLY A 142 -3.03 -13.73 15.66
CA GLY A 142 -3.73 -12.51 16.04
C GLY A 142 -3.49 -11.31 15.13
N ALA A 143 -2.75 -11.49 14.01
CA ALA A 143 -2.52 -10.44 13.03
C ALA A 143 -2.86 -10.90 11.62
N VAL A 144 -3.30 -9.96 10.78
CA VAL A 144 -3.50 -10.16 9.35
C VAL A 144 -2.88 -9.01 8.56
N TYR A 145 -2.38 -9.32 7.37
CA TYR A 145 -1.83 -8.31 6.47
C TYR A 145 -2.66 -8.24 5.19
N MET A 146 -3.08 -7.02 4.81
CA MET A 146 -3.79 -6.78 3.56
C MET A 146 -3.08 -5.72 2.74
N THR A 147 -3.05 -5.94 1.43
CA THR A 147 -2.52 -4.95 0.49
C THR A 147 -3.57 -3.91 0.15
N TYR A 148 -3.20 -2.63 0.16
CA TYR A 148 -4.11 -1.51 -0.09
C TYR A 148 -4.26 -1.13 -1.56
N GLN A 149 -3.60 -1.87 -2.45
CA GLN A 149 -3.41 -1.54 -3.86
C GLN A 149 -4.62 -1.85 -4.74
N TRP A 150 -5.63 -2.53 -4.19
CA TRP A 150 -6.72 -3.16 -4.95
C TRP A 150 -7.99 -2.33 -4.92
N TRP A 151 -8.78 -2.43 -5.99
CA TRP A 151 -10.10 -1.80 -6.08
C TRP A 151 -11.18 -2.68 -5.44
N ILE A 152 -11.00 -4.01 -5.52
CA ILE A 152 -11.81 -4.99 -4.82
C ILE A 152 -10.99 -5.46 -3.62
N GLY A 153 -11.62 -5.59 -2.45
CA GLY A 153 -10.89 -5.85 -1.21
C GLY A 153 -10.11 -4.62 -0.72
N LYS A 154 -10.68 -3.42 -0.86
CA LYS A 154 -10.08 -2.13 -0.48
C LYS A 154 -9.77 -2.08 1.02
N CYS A 155 -8.59 -2.51 1.44
CA CYS A 155 -8.29 -2.57 2.87
C CYS A 155 -8.35 -1.19 3.55
N ASN A 156 -8.18 -0.10 2.82
CA ASN A 156 -8.32 1.25 3.36
C ASN A 156 -9.76 1.62 3.75
N ASP A 157 -10.78 0.89 3.27
CA ASP A 157 -12.15 1.02 3.77
C ASP A 157 -12.31 0.48 5.20
N LEU A 158 -11.30 -0.26 5.70
CA LEU A 158 -11.27 -0.88 7.02
C LEU A 158 -10.42 -0.10 8.03
N THR A 159 -9.57 0.82 7.59
CA THR A 159 -8.61 1.54 8.42
C THR A 159 -9.26 2.65 9.25
N MET A 160 -8.55 3.07 10.30
CA MET A 160 -9.03 4.12 11.20
C MET A 160 -9.04 5.50 10.56
N HIS A 161 -9.89 6.39 11.09
CA HIS A 161 -9.95 7.81 10.70
C HIS A 161 -9.14 8.72 11.65
N VAL A 162 -8.11 8.16 12.27
CA VAL A 162 -7.26 8.88 13.22
C VAL A 162 -6.01 9.37 12.50
N THR A 163 -5.60 10.58 12.83
CA THR A 163 -4.37 11.19 12.31
C THR A 163 -3.46 11.63 13.45
N ASP A 164 -2.16 11.56 13.21
CA ASP A 164 -1.18 12.15 14.09
C ASP A 164 -1.42 13.67 14.23
N PRO A 165 -1.52 14.21 15.45
CA PRO A 165 -1.90 15.60 15.66
C PRO A 165 -0.85 16.61 15.19
N LEU A 166 0.41 16.19 15.00
CA LEU A 166 1.49 17.08 14.58
C LEU A 166 1.70 17.04 13.06
N SER A 167 1.73 15.83 12.48
CA SER A 167 2.03 15.62 11.06
C SER A 167 0.78 15.50 10.20
N GLY A 168 -0.39 15.22 10.78
CA GLY A 168 -1.62 14.88 10.05
C GLY A 168 -1.54 13.51 9.36
N THR A 169 -0.52 12.70 9.67
CA THR A 169 -0.35 11.37 9.08
C THR A 169 -1.44 10.42 9.56
N PRO A 170 -2.18 9.74 8.66
CA PRO A 170 -3.21 8.80 9.07
C PRO A 170 -2.60 7.52 9.69
N GLU A 171 -3.26 7.00 10.72
CA GLU A 171 -2.91 5.74 11.36
C GLU A 171 -3.49 4.56 10.56
N ASP A 172 -2.98 4.34 9.36
CA ASP A 172 -3.46 3.35 8.40
C ASP A 172 -2.76 1.98 8.50
N LYS A 173 -1.81 1.83 9.43
CA LYS A 173 -1.02 0.61 9.62
C LYS A 173 -1.53 -0.31 10.73
N TYR A 174 -2.48 0.15 11.52
CA TYR A 174 -3.02 -0.59 12.64
C TYR A 174 -4.53 -0.36 12.77
N SER A 175 -5.32 -1.42 12.73
CA SER A 175 -6.77 -1.37 12.95
C SER A 175 -7.25 -2.71 13.51
N ALA A 176 -8.31 -2.74 14.29
CA ALA A 176 -8.92 -3.99 14.72
C ALA A 176 -9.86 -4.52 13.62
N CYS A 177 -9.81 -5.82 13.37
CA CYS A 177 -10.62 -6.48 12.36
C CYS A 177 -11.03 -7.91 12.74
N GLU A 178 -11.94 -8.46 11.97
CA GLU A 178 -12.28 -9.89 11.96
C GLU A 178 -12.33 -10.42 10.53
N VAL A 179 -11.91 -11.67 10.34
CA VAL A 179 -11.97 -12.39 9.07
C VAL A 179 -13.01 -13.49 9.17
N HIS A 180 -13.98 -13.48 8.26
CA HIS A 180 -15.08 -14.45 8.26
C HIS A 180 -15.01 -15.33 7.02
N SER A 181 -15.17 -16.63 7.20
CA SER A 181 -15.39 -17.55 6.09
C SER A 181 -16.69 -17.22 5.34
N ILE A 182 -16.73 -17.61 4.08
CA ILE A 182 -17.93 -17.59 3.24
C ILE A 182 -18.25 -19.05 2.92
N ASP A 183 -19.39 -19.55 3.37
CA ASP A 183 -19.76 -20.95 3.18
C ASP A 183 -19.96 -21.32 1.70
N ASP A 184 -20.61 -20.45 0.94
CA ASP A 184 -20.82 -20.63 -0.50
C ASP A 184 -19.71 -19.93 -1.30
N GLN A 185 -18.61 -20.65 -1.52
CA GLN A 185 -17.49 -20.16 -2.32
C GLN A 185 -17.87 -19.96 -3.80
N VAL A 186 -18.83 -20.71 -4.32
CA VAL A 186 -19.31 -20.52 -5.71
C VAL A 186 -20.06 -19.19 -5.84
N TRP A 187 -20.91 -18.86 -4.87
CA TRP A 187 -21.53 -17.54 -4.82
C TRP A 187 -20.48 -16.44 -4.64
N ALA A 188 -19.52 -16.63 -3.74
CA ALA A 188 -18.48 -15.66 -3.46
C ALA A 188 -17.66 -15.32 -4.73
N GLU A 189 -17.29 -16.35 -5.49
CA GLU A 189 -16.56 -16.18 -6.76
C GLU A 189 -17.40 -15.43 -7.80
N ARG A 190 -18.68 -15.78 -7.95
CA ARG A 190 -19.61 -15.05 -8.85
C ARG A 190 -19.79 -13.59 -8.42
N HIS A 191 -19.92 -13.36 -7.11
CA HIS A 191 -20.07 -12.01 -6.57
C HIS A 191 -18.81 -11.18 -6.83
N MET A 192 -17.62 -11.71 -6.58
CA MET A 192 -16.35 -11.07 -6.87
C MET A 192 -16.21 -10.74 -8.36
N GLN A 193 -16.53 -11.69 -9.26
CA GLN A 193 -16.50 -11.48 -10.71
C GLN A 193 -17.48 -10.38 -11.15
N ALA A 194 -18.67 -10.32 -10.56
CA ALA A 194 -19.64 -9.25 -10.85
C ALA A 194 -19.10 -7.87 -10.42
N LEU A 195 -18.46 -7.78 -9.24
CA LEU A 195 -17.82 -6.54 -8.80
C LEU A 195 -16.69 -6.12 -9.75
N TYR A 196 -15.88 -7.08 -10.19
CA TYR A 196 -14.77 -6.81 -11.11
C TYR A 196 -15.26 -6.35 -12.49
N SER A 197 -16.33 -6.98 -13.03
CA SER A 197 -16.94 -6.55 -14.29
C SER A 197 -17.52 -5.15 -14.19
N ALA A 198 -18.28 -4.87 -13.13
CA ALA A 198 -18.84 -3.55 -12.90
C ALA A 198 -17.77 -2.46 -12.75
N LEU A 199 -16.64 -2.79 -12.11
CA LEU A 199 -15.50 -1.90 -12.03
C LEU A 199 -14.91 -1.60 -13.42
N LYS A 200 -14.70 -2.62 -14.25
CA LYS A 200 -14.15 -2.46 -15.60
C LYS A 200 -15.09 -1.61 -16.49
N ASP A 201 -16.38 -1.86 -16.41
CA ASP A 201 -17.38 -1.11 -17.18
C ASP A 201 -17.39 0.38 -16.80
N ARG A 202 -17.29 0.66 -15.48
CA ARG A 202 -17.18 2.04 -14.98
C ARG A 202 -15.91 2.72 -15.47
N LEU A 203 -14.75 2.07 -15.36
CA LEU A 203 -13.48 2.63 -15.80
C LEU A 203 -13.46 2.86 -17.33
N ALA A 204 -14.06 1.96 -18.10
CA ALA A 204 -14.19 2.13 -19.55
C ALA A 204 -15.09 3.33 -19.89
N ALA A 205 -16.20 3.52 -19.17
CA ALA A 205 -17.10 4.66 -19.35
C ALA A 205 -16.43 6.00 -18.99
N GLU A 206 -15.65 6.02 -17.90
CA GLU A 206 -14.89 7.20 -17.47
C GLU A 206 -13.73 7.55 -18.44
N ALA A 207 -13.12 6.55 -19.07
CA ALA A 207 -12.06 6.72 -20.06
C ALA A 207 -12.57 7.11 -21.47
N ALA A 208 -13.86 7.00 -21.72
CA ALA A 208 -14.45 7.42 -23.00
C ALA A 208 -14.22 8.94 -23.18
N PRO A 209 -13.80 9.40 -24.38
CA PRO A 209 -13.57 10.81 -24.62
C PRO A 209 -14.83 11.59 -24.32
N GLN A 210 -14.79 12.42 -23.28
CA GLN A 210 -15.84 13.41 -23.05
C GLN A 210 -15.84 14.33 -24.28
N ASN A 211 -16.96 14.44 -25.00
CA ASN A 211 -17.15 15.43 -26.04
C ASN A 211 -17.06 16.82 -25.38
N VAL A 212 -15.84 17.32 -25.22
CA VAL A 212 -15.63 18.72 -24.89
C VAL A 212 -16.10 19.50 -26.10
N ALA A 213 -17.24 20.17 -26.00
CA ALA A 213 -17.66 21.12 -27.01
C ALA A 213 -16.47 22.09 -27.26
N PRO A 214 -16.14 22.37 -28.53
CA PRO A 214 -15.04 23.29 -28.83
C PRO A 214 -15.33 24.60 -28.12
N ALA A 215 -14.32 25.08 -27.36
CA ALA A 215 -14.40 26.38 -26.73
C ALA A 215 -14.77 27.40 -27.81
N ALA A 216 -15.89 28.09 -27.60
CA ALA A 216 -16.29 29.18 -28.48
C ALA A 216 -15.13 30.16 -28.58
N GLU A 217 -14.58 30.36 -29.77
CA GLU A 217 -13.58 31.37 -30.03
C GLU A 217 -14.15 32.72 -29.51
N ALA A 218 -13.50 33.23 -28.47
CA ALA A 218 -13.78 34.60 -28.02
C ALA A 218 -13.33 35.52 -29.17
N SER A 219 -14.30 35.99 -29.92
CA SER A 219 -14.09 37.04 -30.92
C SER A 219 -13.53 38.25 -30.21
N ALA A 220 -12.28 38.57 -30.53
CA ALA A 220 -11.67 39.85 -30.18
C ALA A 220 -12.40 40.95 -30.98
N GLU A 221 -13.03 41.86 -30.29
CA GLU A 221 -13.23 43.25 -30.70
C GLU A 221 -12.34 44.18 -29.91
#